data_c43b827ba49f0b7943e0a0cd252cd8e7
#
_entry.id   c43b827ba49f0b7943e0a0cd252cd8e7
#
_cell.length_a   1.000
_cell.length_b   1.000
_cell.length_c   1.000
_cell.angle_alpha   90.00
_cell.angle_beta   90.00
_cell.angle_gamma   90.00
#
_symmetry.space_group_name_H-M   'P 1'
#
loop_
_entity.id
_entity.type
_entity.pdbx_description
1 polymer ?
#
loop_
_entity_poly.entity_id
_entity_poly.type
_entity_poly.pdbx_seq_one_letter_code
_entity_poly.pdbx_strand_id
1 'polypeptide(L)'
;MEPFRIHKGTAAVLMNDNIDTDQIIPKQYLKRIERTGFGKYLFDEWRYDNERHENPNFPLNAQDRKGASILITGNNFGCGSSREHAPWALADYGFRVIIAGGFADIFYMNCMKNGMLPIVMDKEMREKLVKTDAREQIEVDLENEVITTSTYRFHFTIEKMWKEKLLNGLDEISITMQYQQEIVEYERKVALY
;
A
#
# COMPACT_ATOMS: atom_id res chain seq x y z
N MET A 1 4.98 8.54 -10.71
CA MET A 1 3.95 8.44 -9.63
C MET A 1 3.93 9.72 -8.81
N GLU A 2 2.97 9.92 -7.91
CA GLU A 2 2.96 11.06 -6.99
C GLU A 2 4.05 10.89 -5.92
N PRO A 3 4.91 11.92 -5.66
CA PRO A 3 5.91 11.85 -4.60
C PRO A 3 5.29 11.61 -3.22
N PHE A 4 5.95 10.75 -2.43
CA PHE A 4 5.55 10.47 -1.06
C PHE A 4 6.59 11.03 -0.10
N ARG A 5 6.25 12.04 0.69
CA ARG A 5 7.15 12.60 1.71
C ARG A 5 6.57 12.43 3.11
N ILE A 6 5.47 13.12 3.38
CA ILE A 6 4.74 13.04 4.64
C ILE A 6 3.28 12.69 4.30
N HIS A 7 2.75 11.69 4.98
CA HIS A 7 1.35 11.33 4.89
C HIS A 7 0.69 11.45 6.26
N LYS A 8 -0.47 12.10 6.31
CA LYS A 8 -1.30 12.19 7.51
C LYS A 8 -2.66 11.59 7.23
N GLY A 9 -3.07 10.66 8.05
CA GLY A 9 -4.36 10.01 7.89
C GLY A 9 -4.78 9.20 9.08
N THR A 10 -6.04 8.80 9.10
CA THR A 10 -6.56 7.88 10.10
C THR A 10 -6.27 6.43 9.70
N ALA A 11 -6.28 5.52 10.67
CA ALA A 11 -6.02 4.11 10.43
C ALA A 11 -7.29 3.27 10.43
N ALA A 12 -7.36 2.32 9.50
CA ALA A 12 -8.21 1.15 9.59
C ALA A 12 -7.39 -0.06 10.09
N VAL A 13 -8.01 -0.91 10.88
CA VAL A 13 -7.33 -2.02 11.55
C VAL A 13 -7.93 -3.34 11.09
N LEU A 14 -7.07 -4.25 10.60
CA LEU A 14 -7.44 -5.58 10.14
C LEU A 14 -6.35 -6.57 10.52
N MET A 15 -6.28 -6.95 11.80
CA MET A 15 -5.15 -7.70 12.41
C MET A 15 -5.10 -9.20 12.06
N ASN A 16 -5.74 -9.61 10.98
CA ASN A 16 -5.66 -10.97 10.47
C ASN A 16 -4.26 -11.23 9.87
N ASP A 17 -3.68 -12.38 10.20
CA ASP A 17 -2.48 -12.88 9.55
C ASP A 17 -2.82 -13.57 8.22
N ASN A 18 -1.84 -13.63 7.30
CA ASN A 18 -1.95 -14.33 6.02
C ASN A 18 -3.11 -13.84 5.14
N ILE A 19 -3.41 -12.56 5.15
CA ILE A 19 -4.36 -12.00 4.20
C ILE A 19 -3.78 -12.13 2.80
N ASP A 20 -4.41 -12.98 2.00
CA ASP A 20 -3.95 -13.27 0.64
C ASP A 20 -4.55 -12.31 -0.41
N THR A 21 -4.00 -12.37 -1.61
CA THR A 21 -4.42 -11.49 -2.70
C THR A 21 -5.83 -11.81 -3.23
N ASP A 22 -6.37 -13.01 -3.04
CA ASP A 22 -7.78 -13.33 -3.36
C ASP A 22 -8.75 -12.70 -2.37
N GLN A 23 -8.35 -12.62 -1.09
CA GLN A 23 -9.11 -11.90 -0.07
C GLN A 23 -9.07 -10.39 -0.28
N ILE A 24 -7.92 -9.84 -0.70
CA ILE A 24 -7.79 -8.41 -1.02
C ILE A 24 -8.65 -8.04 -2.23
N ILE A 25 -8.54 -8.80 -3.32
CA ILE A 25 -9.31 -8.62 -4.55
C ILE A 25 -9.68 -9.97 -5.17
N PRO A 26 -10.95 -10.40 -5.09
CA PRO A 26 -11.41 -11.68 -5.62
C PRO A 26 -11.16 -11.83 -7.12
N LYS A 27 -10.79 -13.04 -7.54
CA LYS A 27 -10.36 -13.38 -8.91
C LYS A 27 -11.36 -13.01 -10.01
N GLN A 28 -12.66 -12.96 -9.71
CA GLN A 28 -13.69 -12.59 -10.69
C GLN A 28 -13.53 -11.17 -11.22
N TYR A 29 -12.85 -10.27 -10.48
CA TYR A 29 -12.62 -8.88 -10.87
C TYR A 29 -11.36 -8.68 -11.70
N LEU A 30 -10.49 -9.69 -11.84
CA LEU A 30 -9.19 -9.60 -12.53
C LEU A 30 -9.32 -9.52 -14.07
N LYS A 31 -10.50 -9.74 -14.62
CA LYS A 31 -10.76 -9.63 -16.07
C LYS A 31 -10.85 -8.18 -16.58
N ARG A 32 -10.85 -7.21 -15.68
CA ARG A 32 -10.93 -5.78 -16.02
C ARG A 32 -9.57 -5.28 -16.47
N ILE A 33 -9.56 -4.40 -17.47
CA ILE A 33 -8.35 -3.83 -18.08
C ILE A 33 -7.99 -2.48 -17.45
N GLU A 34 -9.00 -1.77 -16.92
CA GLU A 34 -8.81 -0.47 -16.29
C GLU A 34 -8.02 -0.61 -14.99
N ARG A 35 -7.17 0.38 -14.70
CA ARG A 35 -6.39 0.43 -13.45
C ARG A 35 -7.12 1.07 -12.26
N THR A 36 -8.31 1.61 -12.49
CA THR A 36 -9.12 2.33 -11.50
C THR A 36 -10.50 1.71 -11.34
N GLY A 37 -11.20 2.04 -10.25
CA GLY A 37 -12.52 1.48 -9.94
C GLY A 37 -12.47 0.12 -9.25
N PHE A 38 -11.31 -0.30 -8.73
CA PHE A 38 -11.15 -1.54 -7.96
C PHE A 38 -11.44 -1.37 -6.47
N GLY A 39 -11.35 -0.17 -5.92
CA GLY A 39 -11.55 0.10 -4.49
C GLY A 39 -12.91 -0.37 -3.96
N LYS A 40 -13.95 -0.33 -4.79
CA LYS A 40 -15.27 -0.86 -4.42
C LYS A 40 -15.31 -2.38 -4.24
N TYR A 41 -14.32 -3.11 -4.78
CA TYR A 41 -14.19 -4.56 -4.68
C TYR A 41 -13.13 -4.98 -3.66
N LEU A 42 -12.47 -4.02 -2.99
CA LEU A 42 -11.50 -4.30 -1.95
C LEU A 42 -12.15 -5.09 -0.83
N PHE A 43 -11.58 -6.24 -0.47
CA PHE A 43 -12.12 -7.17 0.53
C PHE A 43 -13.59 -7.52 0.31
N ASP A 44 -14.01 -7.69 -0.93
CA ASP A 44 -15.41 -7.81 -1.36
C ASP A 44 -16.17 -8.87 -0.57
N GLU A 45 -15.60 -10.07 -0.42
CA GLU A 45 -16.22 -11.21 0.29
C GLU A 45 -16.34 -10.98 1.81
N TRP A 46 -15.59 -10.06 2.37
CA TRP A 46 -15.63 -9.71 3.79
C TRP A 46 -16.49 -8.47 4.06
N ARG A 47 -16.50 -7.55 3.09
CA ARG A 47 -17.22 -6.28 3.20
C ARG A 47 -18.70 -6.40 2.92
N TYR A 48 -19.09 -7.38 2.11
CA TYR A 48 -20.47 -7.51 1.64
C TYR A 48 -20.99 -8.93 1.83
N ASP A 49 -22.30 -9.05 2.03
CA ASP A 49 -23.00 -10.33 1.94
C ASP A 49 -23.36 -10.67 0.47
N ASN A 50 -24.03 -11.81 0.26
CA ASN A 50 -24.44 -12.28 -1.07
C ASN A 50 -25.45 -11.35 -1.76
N GLU A 51 -26.16 -10.53 -1.01
CA GLU A 51 -27.13 -9.54 -1.51
C GLU A 51 -26.50 -8.14 -1.66
N ARG A 52 -25.19 -8.03 -1.44
CA ARG A 52 -24.40 -6.78 -1.53
C ARG A 52 -24.71 -5.76 -0.43
N HIS A 53 -25.28 -6.18 0.68
CA HIS A 53 -25.37 -5.34 1.87
C HIS A 53 -24.00 -5.28 2.58
N GLU A 54 -23.66 -4.11 3.11
CA GLU A 54 -22.43 -3.93 3.89
C GLU A 54 -22.49 -4.77 5.16
N ASN A 55 -21.46 -5.59 5.40
CA ASN A 55 -21.27 -6.31 6.66
C ASN A 55 -20.91 -5.31 7.76
N PRO A 56 -21.79 -5.04 8.74
CA PRO A 56 -21.54 -4.03 9.77
C PRO A 56 -20.41 -4.41 10.73
N ASN A 57 -20.02 -5.68 10.77
CA ASN A 57 -18.95 -6.18 11.64
C ASN A 57 -17.58 -6.09 10.96
N PHE A 58 -17.51 -5.73 9.68
CA PHE A 58 -16.22 -5.60 9.00
C PHE A 58 -15.61 -4.22 9.25
N PRO A 59 -14.35 -4.14 9.72
CA PRO A 59 -13.76 -2.88 10.21
C PRO A 59 -13.79 -1.73 9.19
N LEU A 60 -13.62 -1.99 7.89
CA LEU A 60 -13.62 -0.95 6.86
C LEU A 60 -15.01 -0.38 6.57
N ASN A 61 -16.07 -1.05 7.01
CA ASN A 61 -17.45 -0.58 6.84
C ASN A 61 -17.89 0.30 8.04
N ALA A 62 -17.11 0.29 9.14
CA ALA A 62 -17.40 1.11 10.31
C ALA A 62 -17.32 2.61 9.94
N GLN A 63 -18.31 3.37 10.41
CA GLN A 63 -18.47 4.78 10.04
C GLN A 63 -17.28 5.66 10.48
N ASP A 64 -16.64 5.33 11.59
CA ASP A 64 -15.47 6.03 12.13
C ASP A 64 -14.15 5.65 11.43
N ARG A 65 -14.19 4.65 10.54
CA ARG A 65 -13.04 4.20 9.71
C ARG A 65 -13.19 4.59 8.25
N LYS A 66 -14.33 5.18 7.85
CA LYS A 66 -14.50 5.67 6.48
C LYS A 66 -13.49 6.78 6.17
N GLY A 67 -12.79 6.64 5.04
CA GLY A 67 -11.75 7.57 4.62
C GLY A 67 -10.38 7.32 5.28
N ALA A 68 -10.21 6.22 6.03
CA ALA A 68 -8.90 5.82 6.51
C ALA A 68 -7.94 5.58 5.34
N SER A 69 -6.74 6.13 5.45
CA SER A 69 -5.69 6.05 4.42
C SER A 69 -4.45 5.27 4.87
N ILE A 70 -4.48 4.76 6.10
CA ILE A 70 -3.46 3.87 6.68
C ILE A 70 -4.15 2.56 7.04
N LEU A 71 -3.62 1.43 6.58
CA LEU A 71 -4.09 0.10 6.96
C LEU A 71 -3.08 -0.54 7.93
N ILE A 72 -3.54 -0.95 9.12
CA ILE A 72 -2.73 -1.70 10.08
C ILE A 72 -3.22 -3.15 10.04
N THR A 73 -2.31 -4.10 9.80
CA THR A 73 -2.67 -5.50 9.57
C THR A 73 -1.72 -6.48 10.26
N GLY A 74 -2.03 -7.77 10.15
CA GLY A 74 -1.27 -8.89 10.72
C GLY A 74 0.04 -9.19 9.99
N ASN A 75 0.50 -10.41 10.11
CA ASN A 75 1.73 -10.87 9.45
C ASN A 75 1.43 -11.41 8.05
N ASN A 76 2.46 -11.45 7.17
CA ASN A 76 2.41 -12.07 5.86
C ASN A 76 1.25 -11.53 4.98
N PHE A 77 1.10 -10.22 4.93
CA PHE A 77 0.06 -9.54 4.15
C PHE A 77 0.37 -9.61 2.64
N GLY A 78 -0.66 -9.85 1.84
CA GLY A 78 -0.54 -9.95 0.38
C GLY A 78 0.10 -11.25 -0.10
N CYS A 79 0.02 -12.33 0.71
CA CYS A 79 0.45 -13.67 0.30
C CYS A 79 -0.43 -14.22 -0.83
N GLY A 80 -0.10 -15.42 -1.32
CA GLY A 80 -0.80 -16.07 -2.43
C GLY A 80 -0.28 -15.64 -3.79
N SER A 81 -1.15 -15.62 -4.80
CA SER A 81 -0.78 -15.35 -6.18
C SER A 81 -0.35 -13.91 -6.40
N SER A 82 0.71 -13.70 -7.20
CA SER A 82 1.13 -12.35 -7.57
C SER A 82 0.07 -11.64 -8.41
N ARG A 83 -0.50 -10.57 -7.86
CA ARG A 83 -1.55 -9.77 -8.53
C ARG A 83 -1.33 -8.30 -8.31
N GLU A 84 -1.08 -7.59 -9.37
CA GLU A 84 -0.94 -6.12 -9.33
C GLU A 84 -2.28 -5.43 -9.00
N HIS A 85 -3.40 -6.09 -9.26
CA HIS A 85 -4.74 -5.61 -8.90
C HIS A 85 -4.96 -5.43 -7.40
N ALA A 86 -4.24 -6.19 -6.55
CA ALA A 86 -4.38 -6.07 -5.11
C ALA A 86 -3.88 -4.71 -4.59
N PRO A 87 -2.66 -4.23 -4.90
CA PRO A 87 -2.26 -2.85 -4.62
C PRO A 87 -3.17 -1.80 -5.28
N TRP A 88 -3.66 -2.03 -6.52
CA TRP A 88 -4.58 -1.09 -7.16
C TRP A 88 -5.89 -0.95 -6.37
N ALA A 89 -6.45 -2.06 -5.90
CA ALA A 89 -7.68 -2.03 -5.10
C ALA A 89 -7.48 -1.27 -3.78
N LEU A 90 -6.34 -1.47 -3.12
CA LEU A 90 -5.99 -0.76 -1.88
C LEU A 90 -5.79 0.74 -2.14
N ALA A 91 -5.03 1.11 -3.17
CA ALA A 91 -4.78 2.50 -3.54
C ALA A 91 -6.07 3.22 -3.97
N ASP A 92 -6.90 2.57 -4.78
CA ASP A 92 -8.16 3.13 -5.28
C ASP A 92 -9.23 3.25 -4.18
N TYR A 93 -9.13 2.43 -3.13
CA TYR A 93 -9.95 2.59 -1.92
C TYR A 93 -9.52 3.80 -1.07
N GLY A 94 -8.26 4.22 -1.19
CA GLY A 94 -7.71 5.38 -0.51
C GLY A 94 -6.50 5.10 0.40
N PHE A 95 -6.05 3.85 0.49
CA PHE A 95 -4.87 3.54 1.29
C PHE A 95 -3.58 4.03 0.62
N ARG A 96 -2.75 4.72 1.39
CA ARG A 96 -1.41 5.20 1.00
C ARG A 96 -0.30 4.47 1.75
N VAL A 97 -0.60 4.00 2.96
CA VAL A 97 0.33 3.30 3.86
C VAL A 97 -0.29 1.99 4.33
N ILE A 98 0.51 0.93 4.34
CA ILE A 98 0.13 -0.35 4.92
C ILE A 98 1.19 -0.72 5.95
N ILE A 99 0.78 -0.94 7.20
CA ILE A 99 1.67 -1.34 8.30
C ILE A 99 1.35 -2.80 8.65
N ALA A 100 2.31 -3.69 8.45
CA ALA A 100 2.16 -5.13 8.69
C ALA A 100 3.35 -5.70 9.47
N GLY A 101 3.21 -6.92 9.99
CA GLY A 101 4.34 -7.65 10.57
C GLY A 101 5.28 -8.29 9.53
N GLY A 102 4.85 -8.28 8.27
CA GLY A 102 5.58 -8.76 7.11
C GLY A 102 4.66 -8.82 5.89
N PHE A 103 5.25 -8.88 4.72
CA PHE A 103 4.57 -8.91 3.43
C PHE A 103 5.12 -10.05 2.57
N ALA A 104 4.34 -10.53 1.63
CA ALA A 104 4.88 -11.30 0.51
C ALA A 104 5.74 -10.40 -0.39
N ASP A 105 6.90 -10.86 -0.82
CA ASP A 105 7.91 -10.07 -1.53
C ASP A 105 7.36 -9.36 -2.77
N ILE A 106 6.64 -10.10 -3.62
CA ILE A 106 6.09 -9.54 -4.86
C ILE A 106 5.01 -8.49 -4.55
N PHE A 107 4.17 -8.73 -3.53
CA PHE A 107 3.17 -7.75 -3.10
C PHE A 107 3.82 -6.47 -2.60
N TYR A 108 4.87 -6.59 -1.77
CA TYR A 108 5.66 -5.46 -1.28
C TYR A 108 6.20 -4.60 -2.44
N MET A 109 6.86 -5.26 -3.41
CA MET A 109 7.37 -4.56 -4.60
C MET A 109 6.26 -3.90 -5.43
N ASN A 110 5.12 -4.55 -5.59
CA ASN A 110 3.99 -4.00 -6.33
C ASN A 110 3.38 -2.77 -5.61
N CYS A 111 3.33 -2.76 -4.27
CA CYS A 111 2.94 -1.56 -3.51
C CYS A 111 3.88 -0.39 -3.82
N MET A 112 5.19 -0.61 -3.74
CA MET A 112 6.20 0.42 -4.00
C MET A 112 6.11 0.97 -5.43
N LYS A 113 5.90 0.11 -6.43
CA LYS A 113 5.72 0.51 -7.84
C LYS A 113 4.47 1.37 -8.06
N ASN A 114 3.45 1.18 -7.24
CA ASN A 114 2.20 1.93 -7.29
C ASN A 114 2.16 3.15 -6.34
N GLY A 115 3.29 3.52 -5.73
CA GLY A 115 3.39 4.70 -4.87
C GLY A 115 2.76 4.54 -3.49
N MET A 116 2.51 3.30 -3.06
CA MET A 116 2.09 2.96 -1.70
C MET A 116 3.31 2.64 -0.85
N LEU A 117 3.25 2.97 0.44
CA LEU A 117 4.31 2.71 1.40
C LEU A 117 3.95 1.52 2.31
N PRO A 118 4.46 0.30 2.02
CA PRO A 118 4.37 -0.81 2.94
C PRO A 118 5.48 -0.71 4.01
N ILE A 119 5.10 -0.74 5.28
CA ILE A 119 6.00 -0.65 6.43
C ILE A 119 5.95 -1.97 7.21
N VAL A 120 7.11 -2.59 7.38
CA VAL A 120 7.25 -3.74 8.28
C VAL A 120 7.46 -3.22 9.71
N MET A 121 6.63 -3.67 10.63
CA MET A 121 6.67 -3.27 12.03
C MET A 121 6.41 -4.46 12.95
N ASP A 122 7.12 -4.55 14.06
CA ASP A 122 6.93 -5.62 15.03
C ASP A 122 5.53 -5.60 15.67
N LYS A 123 5.17 -6.71 16.29
CA LYS A 123 3.84 -6.92 16.87
C LYS A 123 3.53 -5.91 17.99
N GLU A 124 4.49 -5.65 18.87
CA GLU A 124 4.27 -4.76 20.01
C GLU A 124 3.97 -3.33 19.56
N MET A 125 4.71 -2.82 18.58
CA MET A 125 4.50 -1.48 18.04
C MET A 125 3.15 -1.40 17.29
N ARG A 126 2.79 -2.42 16.50
CA ARG A 126 1.49 -2.48 15.83
C ARG A 126 0.33 -2.50 16.84
N GLU A 127 0.43 -3.28 17.94
CA GLU A 127 -0.59 -3.31 19.00
C GLU A 127 -0.76 -1.97 19.70
N LYS A 128 0.30 -1.16 19.83
CA LYS A 128 0.22 0.21 20.33
C LYS A 128 -0.52 1.11 19.35
N LEU A 129 -0.23 1.02 18.06
CA LEU A 129 -0.94 1.78 17.00
C LEU A 129 -2.42 1.40 16.92
N VAL A 130 -2.76 0.12 17.08
CA VAL A 130 -4.16 -0.36 17.06
C VAL A 130 -5.00 0.24 18.20
N LYS A 131 -4.37 0.59 19.32
CA LYS A 131 -5.05 1.20 20.49
C LYS A 131 -5.28 2.69 20.34
N THR A 132 -4.78 3.34 19.29
CA THR A 132 -5.06 4.76 19.04
C THR A 132 -6.52 4.95 18.66
N ASP A 133 -7.06 6.13 18.96
CA ASP A 133 -8.44 6.46 18.60
C ASP A 133 -8.65 6.35 17.09
N ALA A 134 -9.84 5.91 16.68
CA ALA A 134 -10.16 5.74 15.26
C ALA A 134 -10.05 7.03 14.44
N ARG A 135 -10.21 8.17 15.09
CA ARG A 135 -10.16 9.51 14.48
C ARG A 135 -8.80 10.18 14.63
N GLU A 136 -7.88 9.54 15.34
CA GLU A 136 -6.54 10.08 15.52
C GLU A 136 -5.78 10.12 14.19
N GLN A 137 -5.17 11.26 13.92
CA GLN A 137 -4.30 11.43 12.77
C GLN A 137 -2.91 10.83 13.07
N ILE A 138 -2.51 9.86 12.28
CA ILE A 138 -1.18 9.28 12.30
C ILE A 138 -0.37 9.96 11.20
N GLU A 139 0.79 10.49 11.56
CA GLU A 139 1.75 11.06 10.62
C GLU A 139 2.81 10.02 10.29
N VAL A 140 3.04 9.81 9.00
CA VAL A 140 4.09 8.93 8.47
C VAL A 140 5.05 9.80 7.65
N ASP A 141 6.25 10.00 8.17
CA ASP A 141 7.33 10.77 7.56
C ASP A 141 8.34 9.79 6.94
N LEU A 142 8.34 9.70 5.61
CA LEU A 142 9.23 8.81 4.88
C LEU A 142 10.68 9.32 4.89
N GLU A 143 10.89 10.64 4.87
CA GLU A 143 12.23 11.21 4.84
C GLU A 143 13.00 10.89 6.12
N ASN A 144 12.34 11.00 7.28
CA ASN A 144 12.89 10.69 8.59
C ASN A 144 12.63 9.25 9.06
N GLU A 145 11.88 8.46 8.29
CA GLU A 145 11.50 7.06 8.62
C GLU A 145 10.82 6.95 9.98
N VAL A 146 9.82 7.81 10.22
CA VAL A 146 9.13 7.93 11.52
C VAL A 146 7.63 7.89 11.34
N ILE A 147 6.96 7.18 12.23
CA ILE A 147 5.51 7.23 12.45
C ILE A 147 5.27 7.94 13.77
N THR A 148 4.41 8.96 13.75
CA THR A 148 4.07 9.75 14.94
C THR A 148 2.56 9.75 15.17
N THR A 149 2.16 9.50 16.40
CA THR A 149 0.80 9.66 16.93
C THR A 149 0.83 10.70 18.04
N SER A 150 -0.31 11.00 18.64
CA SER A 150 -0.35 11.89 19.84
C SER A 150 0.48 11.35 21.02
N THR A 151 0.65 10.02 21.10
CA THR A 151 1.23 9.34 22.26
C THR A 151 2.57 8.66 21.93
N TYR A 152 2.76 8.20 20.69
CA TYR A 152 3.89 7.36 20.31
C TYR A 152 4.67 7.94 19.15
N ARG A 153 5.95 7.61 19.13
CA ARG A 153 6.85 7.83 18.00
C ARG A 153 7.63 6.55 17.75
N PHE A 154 7.51 6.01 16.53
CA PHE A 154 8.16 4.79 16.11
C PHE A 154 9.07 5.05 14.92
N HIS A 155 10.23 4.38 14.88
CA HIS A 155 11.08 4.35 13.71
C HIS A 155 10.76 3.11 12.89
N PHE A 156 10.83 3.24 11.58
CA PHE A 156 10.81 2.13 10.65
C PHE A 156 12.02 2.22 9.72
N THR A 157 12.27 1.18 8.96
CA THR A 157 13.35 1.15 7.97
C THR A 157 12.78 0.79 6.61
N ILE A 158 13.35 1.40 5.58
CA ILE A 158 13.05 1.12 4.19
C ILE A 158 14.35 1.06 3.40
N GLU A 159 14.43 0.19 2.41
CA GLU A 159 15.57 0.13 1.52
C GLU A 159 15.76 1.46 0.78
N LYS A 160 17.02 1.94 0.73
CA LYS A 160 17.38 3.26 0.19
C LYS A 160 16.83 3.49 -1.22
N MET A 161 16.94 2.49 -2.10
CA MET A 161 16.43 2.57 -3.47
C MET A 161 14.93 2.88 -3.52
N TRP A 162 14.13 2.17 -2.71
CA TRP A 162 12.69 2.38 -2.64
C TRP A 162 12.31 3.73 -2.01
N LYS A 163 13.06 4.14 -0.98
CA LYS A 163 12.91 5.45 -0.36
C LYS A 163 13.10 6.58 -1.37
N GLU A 164 14.20 6.55 -2.12
CA GLU A 164 14.51 7.55 -3.15
C GLU A 164 13.43 7.56 -4.25
N LYS A 165 12.98 6.39 -4.68
CA LYS A 165 11.92 6.24 -5.67
C LYS A 165 10.61 6.86 -5.22
N LEU A 166 10.16 6.59 -4.00
CA LEU A 166 8.94 7.16 -3.44
C LEU A 166 9.05 8.67 -3.19
N LEU A 167 10.16 9.13 -2.59
CA LEU A 167 10.38 10.55 -2.30
C LEU A 167 10.35 11.43 -3.55
N ASN A 168 10.86 10.91 -4.67
CA ASN A 168 10.93 11.63 -5.95
C ASN A 168 9.78 11.29 -6.91
N GLY A 169 8.88 10.36 -6.53
CA GLY A 169 7.77 9.95 -7.37
C GLY A 169 8.18 9.26 -8.67
N LEU A 170 9.33 8.58 -8.67
CA LEU A 170 9.89 7.95 -9.86
C LEU A 170 9.17 6.62 -10.17
N ASP A 171 8.73 6.47 -11.39
CA ASP A 171 8.34 5.18 -11.97
C ASP A 171 9.49 4.56 -12.77
N GLU A 172 9.31 3.35 -13.28
CA GLU A 172 10.36 2.62 -14.02
C GLU A 172 10.82 3.40 -15.26
N ILE A 173 9.90 4.09 -15.94
CA ILE A 173 10.21 4.90 -17.12
C ILE A 173 11.04 6.14 -16.72
N SER A 174 10.61 6.83 -15.66
CA SER A 174 11.31 8.01 -15.14
C SER A 174 12.74 7.70 -14.72
N ILE A 175 12.98 6.51 -14.13
CA ILE A 175 14.32 6.04 -13.77
C ILE A 175 15.17 5.84 -15.05
N THR A 176 14.63 5.15 -16.04
CA THR A 176 15.31 4.92 -17.31
C THR A 176 15.64 6.24 -18.04
N MET A 177 14.72 7.19 -17.98
CA MET A 177 14.91 8.53 -18.62
C MET A 177 16.01 9.37 -17.96
N GLN A 178 16.45 9.04 -16.76
CA GLN A 178 17.64 9.69 -16.16
C GLN A 178 18.92 9.38 -16.94
N TYR A 179 18.96 8.28 -17.68
CA TYR A 179 20.07 7.84 -18.52
C TYR A 179 19.85 8.15 -20.01
N GLN A 180 18.98 9.13 -20.33
CA GLN A 180 18.63 9.43 -21.73
C GLN A 180 19.84 9.77 -22.60
N GLN A 181 20.83 10.48 -22.05
CA GLN A 181 22.03 10.85 -22.80
C GLN A 181 22.87 9.63 -23.17
N GLU A 182 23.09 8.73 -22.21
CA GLU A 182 23.83 7.48 -22.39
C GLU A 182 23.11 6.55 -23.38
N ILE A 183 21.78 6.50 -23.30
CA ILE A 183 20.96 5.72 -24.24
C ILE A 183 21.14 6.25 -25.67
N VAL A 184 21.02 7.56 -25.87
CA VAL A 184 21.19 8.20 -27.19
C VAL A 184 22.61 7.98 -27.73
N GLU A 185 23.63 8.07 -26.87
CA GLU A 185 25.01 7.79 -27.27
C GLU A 185 25.23 6.34 -27.68
N TYR A 186 24.60 5.41 -26.97
CA TYR A 186 24.63 3.98 -27.30
C TYR A 186 23.93 3.73 -28.64
N GLU A 187 22.73 4.25 -28.83
CA GLU A 187 21.94 4.11 -30.07
C GLU A 187 22.68 4.64 -31.31
N ARG A 188 23.45 5.73 -31.16
CA ARG A 188 24.28 6.29 -32.27
C ARG A 188 25.45 5.40 -32.65
N LYS A 189 25.96 4.57 -31.70
CA LYS A 189 27.07 3.64 -31.91
C LYS A 189 26.62 2.29 -32.47
N VAL A 190 25.38 1.91 -32.20
CA VAL A 190 24.81 0.66 -32.69
C VAL A 190 24.14 0.95 -34.03
N ALA A 191 24.71 0.42 -35.13
CA ALA A 191 24.07 0.48 -36.44
C ALA A 191 22.72 -0.25 -36.35
N LEU A 192 21.63 0.48 -36.54
CA LEU A 192 20.30 -0.12 -36.66
C LEU A 192 20.28 -0.88 -38.01
N TYR A 193 20.21 -2.20 -37.92
CA TYR A 193 20.03 -3.07 -39.08
C TYR A 193 18.56 -3.07 -39.51
#